data_2b346da6727a9243cc4da3b893b076d1
#
_entry.id   2b346da6727a9243cc4da3b893b076d1
#
_cell.length_a   1.000
_cell.length_b   1.000
_cell.length_c   1.000
_cell.angle_alpha   90.00
_cell.angle_beta   90.00
_cell.angle_gamma   90.00
#
_symmetry.space_group_name_H-M   'P 1'
#
loop_
_entity.id
_entity.type
_entity.pdbx_description
1 polymer ?
#
loop_
_entity_poly.entity_id
_entity_poly.type
_entity_poly.pdbx_seq_one_letter_code
_entity_poly.pdbx_strand_id
1 'polypeptide(L)'
;MRIIGKIFFVPYVVFIIYFLIFSDWYGRTGEMSEYRYNLELFREIKRFWDYRHQVGMISMVMNLFGNVLIFMPFGFFLPMASRFRSVFATIFWSFMLSLAVEMFQFITKVGCFDVDDLLLNTVGGIIGHIIFCICAAKGRNNGQNKKKRKKYGRS
;
A
#
# COMPACT_ATOMS: atom_id res chain seq x y z
N MET A 1 4.07 -21.92 -0.90
CA MET A 1 4.12 -20.43 -0.96
C MET A 1 2.77 -19.80 -1.33
N ARG A 2 2.07 -20.25 -2.39
CA ARG A 2 0.79 -19.61 -2.78
C ARG A 2 -0.33 -19.68 -1.73
N ILE A 3 -0.47 -20.81 -1.03
CA ILE A 3 -1.49 -20.98 0.01
C ILE A 3 -1.21 -20.05 1.18
N ILE A 4 0.04 -20.03 1.66
CA ILE A 4 0.48 -19.13 2.73
C ILE A 4 0.26 -17.66 2.33
N GLY A 5 0.61 -17.30 1.08
CA GLY A 5 0.36 -15.96 0.56
C GLY A 5 -1.12 -15.56 0.62
N LYS A 6 -2.04 -16.47 0.26
CA LYS A 6 -3.47 -16.20 0.32
C LYS A 6 -3.99 -16.05 1.75
N ILE A 7 -3.48 -16.86 2.69
CA ILE A 7 -3.88 -16.81 4.10
C ILE A 7 -3.57 -15.43 4.71
N PHE A 8 -2.48 -14.79 4.31
CA PHE A 8 -2.14 -13.45 4.79
C PHE A 8 -2.74 -12.34 3.93
N PHE A 9 -2.86 -12.54 2.62
CA PHE A 9 -3.34 -11.54 1.69
C PHE A 9 -4.82 -11.20 1.89
N VAL A 10 -5.69 -12.21 2.04
CA VAL A 10 -7.14 -11.98 2.14
C VAL A 10 -7.52 -11.21 3.42
N PRO A 11 -7.09 -11.63 4.63
CA PRO A 11 -7.36 -10.85 5.84
C PRO A 11 -6.75 -9.43 5.78
N TYR A 12 -5.59 -9.30 5.13
CA TYR A 12 -4.95 -8.01 4.98
C TYR A 12 -5.76 -7.07 4.06
N VAL A 13 -6.29 -7.56 2.93
CA VAL A 13 -7.14 -6.76 2.04
C VAL A 13 -8.42 -6.34 2.77
N VAL A 14 -9.03 -7.23 3.53
CA VAL A 14 -10.20 -6.89 4.36
C VAL A 14 -9.84 -5.82 5.40
N PHE A 15 -8.70 -5.96 6.07
CA PHE A 15 -8.21 -4.99 7.04
C PHE A 15 -7.96 -3.61 6.41
N ILE A 16 -7.26 -3.55 5.26
CA ILE A 16 -6.95 -2.27 4.61
C ILE A 16 -8.22 -1.55 4.15
N ILE A 17 -9.18 -2.28 3.58
CA ILE A 17 -10.46 -1.72 3.18
C ILE A 17 -11.20 -1.18 4.40
N TYR A 18 -11.31 -1.97 5.46
CA TYR A 18 -11.93 -1.53 6.72
C TYR A 18 -11.23 -0.30 7.28
N PHE A 19 -9.90 -0.33 7.38
CA PHE A 19 -9.11 0.76 7.93
C PHE A 19 -9.28 2.06 7.12
N LEU A 20 -9.17 1.99 5.79
CA LEU A 20 -9.27 3.17 4.92
C LEU A 20 -10.69 3.76 4.88
N ILE A 21 -11.72 2.93 5.06
CA ILE A 21 -13.10 3.39 5.03
C ILE A 21 -13.55 3.93 6.39
N PHE A 22 -13.19 3.26 7.49
CA PHE A 22 -13.77 3.51 8.81
C PHE A 22 -12.79 4.17 9.81
N SER A 23 -11.53 4.39 9.45
CA SER A 23 -10.57 4.98 10.39
C SER A 23 -10.84 6.47 10.62
N ASP A 24 -11.17 6.83 11.83
CA ASP A 24 -11.28 8.23 12.29
C ASP A 24 -9.93 8.96 12.29
N TRP A 25 -8.83 8.22 12.10
CA TRP A 25 -7.46 8.75 12.04
C TRP A 25 -7.27 9.84 10.97
N TYR A 26 -8.05 9.78 9.90
CA TYR A 26 -8.03 10.77 8.81
C TYR A 26 -8.85 12.05 9.11
N GLY A 27 -9.22 12.29 10.37
CA GLY A 27 -9.95 13.51 10.77
C GLY A 27 -11.37 13.58 10.21
N ARG A 28 -11.99 12.44 9.96
CA ARG A 28 -13.35 12.31 9.44
C ARG A 28 -14.35 12.47 10.56
N THR A 29 -14.55 13.70 11.02
CA THR A 29 -15.55 14.01 12.03
C THR A 29 -16.87 14.38 11.36
N GLY A 30 -17.81 13.41 11.34
CA GLY A 30 -19.22 13.65 10.97
C GLY A 30 -19.54 13.46 9.48
N GLU A 31 -20.85 13.36 9.18
CA GLU A 31 -21.37 13.36 7.82
C GLU A 31 -21.08 14.70 7.15
N MET A 32 -20.30 14.66 6.06
CA MET A 32 -20.04 15.87 5.29
C MET A 32 -21.26 16.15 4.41
N SER A 33 -21.79 17.36 4.50
CA SER A 33 -22.93 17.78 3.69
C SER A 33 -22.57 17.94 2.21
N GLU A 34 -21.30 18.11 1.88
CA GLU A 34 -20.81 18.40 0.54
C GLU A 34 -19.78 17.38 0.03
N TYR A 35 -19.75 17.20 -1.29
CA TYR A 35 -18.71 16.40 -1.95
C TYR A 35 -17.39 17.16 -1.91
N ARG A 36 -16.35 16.50 -1.38
CA ARG A 36 -15.00 17.06 -1.31
C ARG A 36 -14.07 16.26 -2.20
N TYR A 37 -13.27 16.98 -2.98
CA TYR A 37 -12.26 16.36 -3.84
C TYR A 37 -11.02 17.24 -3.93
N ASN A 38 -9.88 16.61 -4.09
CA ASN A 38 -8.60 17.22 -4.40
C ASN A 38 -8.04 16.58 -5.66
N LEU A 39 -8.00 17.34 -6.74
CA LEU A 39 -7.43 16.92 -8.03
C LEU A 39 -6.06 17.54 -8.29
N GLU A 40 -5.56 18.37 -7.36
CA GLU A 40 -4.25 18.99 -7.48
C GLU A 40 -3.17 18.04 -6.97
N LEU A 41 -2.32 17.54 -7.88
CA LEU A 41 -1.24 16.63 -7.57
C LEU A 41 -0.18 17.34 -6.70
N PHE A 42 0.32 16.65 -5.69
CA PHE A 42 1.30 17.14 -4.71
C PHE A 42 0.80 18.29 -3.82
N ARG A 43 -0.51 18.48 -3.71
CA ARG A 43 -1.10 19.50 -2.84
C ARG A 43 -0.73 19.28 -1.38
N GLU A 44 -0.81 18.04 -0.90
CA GLU A 44 -0.44 17.70 0.48
C GLU A 44 1.06 17.88 0.72
N ILE A 45 1.91 17.58 -0.26
CA ILE A 45 3.37 17.80 -0.19
C ILE A 45 3.70 19.30 -0.16
N LYS A 46 3.04 20.11 -0.99
CA LYS A 46 3.18 21.59 -0.98
C LYS A 46 2.74 22.17 0.36
N ARG A 47 1.58 21.74 0.82
CA ARG A 47 1.03 22.14 2.12
C ARG A 47 1.98 21.78 3.26
N PHE A 48 2.61 20.60 3.22
CA PHE A 48 3.67 20.23 4.17
C PHE A 48 4.84 21.21 4.13
N TRP A 49 5.31 21.58 2.95
CA TRP A 49 6.44 22.49 2.79
C TRP A 49 6.13 23.91 3.29
N ASP A 50 4.96 24.42 2.98
CA ASP A 50 4.53 25.79 3.30
C ASP A 50 4.21 25.96 4.79
N TYR A 51 3.57 24.97 5.40
CA TYR A 51 3.08 25.03 6.78
C TYR A 51 3.89 24.21 7.78
N ARG A 52 5.08 23.74 7.44
CA ARG A 52 5.95 22.90 8.29
C ARG A 52 6.22 23.45 9.69
N HIS A 53 6.06 24.75 9.89
CA HIS A 53 6.26 25.43 11.16
C HIS A 53 4.98 25.75 11.95
N GLN A 54 3.80 25.58 11.36
CA GLN A 54 2.55 26.05 11.94
C GLN A 54 1.51 24.95 12.18
N VAL A 55 1.52 23.88 11.43
CA VAL A 55 0.55 22.78 11.54
C VAL A 55 1.26 21.54 12.05
N GLY A 56 0.57 20.77 12.89
CA GLY A 56 1.14 19.55 13.49
C GLY A 56 1.82 18.65 12.46
N MET A 57 3.12 18.82 12.32
CA MET A 57 4.00 18.10 11.39
C MET A 57 3.75 16.59 11.43
N ILE A 58 3.41 16.08 12.62
CA ILE A 58 3.15 14.65 12.86
C ILE A 58 1.94 14.14 12.07
N SER A 59 0.82 14.86 12.07
CA SER A 59 -0.39 14.42 11.37
C SER A 59 -0.20 14.36 9.85
N MET A 60 0.53 15.32 9.31
CA MET A 60 0.84 15.39 7.89
C MET A 60 1.81 14.30 7.44
N VAL A 61 2.88 14.08 8.22
CA VAL A 61 3.85 13.01 7.99
C VAL A 61 3.15 11.65 8.09
N MET A 62 2.28 11.49 9.08
CA MET A 62 1.49 10.27 9.26
C MET A 62 0.54 10.01 8.09
N ASN A 63 -0.09 11.02 7.51
CA ASN A 63 -0.94 10.86 6.33
C ASN A 63 -0.09 10.43 5.11
N LEU A 64 0.99 11.16 4.83
CA LEU A 64 1.85 10.90 3.68
C LEU A 64 2.52 9.52 3.74
N PHE A 65 3.16 9.20 4.88
CA PHE A 65 3.82 7.91 5.07
C PHE A 65 2.83 6.78 5.39
N GLY A 66 1.71 7.09 6.03
CA GLY A 66 0.66 6.13 6.34
C GLY A 66 0.12 5.46 5.09
N ASN A 67 -0.21 6.22 4.06
CA ASN A 67 -0.70 5.71 2.79
C ASN A 67 0.32 4.77 2.13
N VAL A 68 1.59 5.18 2.08
CA VAL A 68 2.67 4.34 1.55
C VAL A 68 2.80 3.05 2.36
N LEU A 69 2.89 3.15 3.69
CA LEU A 69 3.12 2.00 4.57
C LEU A 69 1.96 1.01 4.55
N ILE A 70 0.72 1.53 4.46
CA ILE A 70 -0.47 0.67 4.46
C ILE A 70 -0.61 -0.11 3.14
N PHE A 71 -0.05 0.33 2.02
CA PHE A 71 -0.06 -0.39 0.76
C PHE A 71 1.19 -1.25 0.51
N MET A 72 2.26 -1.10 1.29
CA MET A 72 3.45 -1.95 1.16
C MET A 72 3.15 -3.45 1.32
N PRO A 73 2.41 -3.91 2.36
CA PRO A 73 2.05 -5.32 2.47
C PRO A 73 1.18 -5.81 1.30
N PHE A 74 0.31 -4.97 0.72
CA PHE A 74 -0.46 -5.31 -0.47
C PHE A 74 0.48 -5.69 -1.62
N GLY A 75 1.44 -4.82 -1.92
CA GLY A 75 2.43 -5.06 -2.99
C GLY A 75 3.33 -6.25 -2.72
N PHE A 76 3.61 -6.56 -1.46
CA PHE A 76 4.39 -7.73 -1.06
C PHE A 76 3.61 -9.04 -1.21
N PHE A 77 2.37 -9.10 -0.71
CA PHE A 77 1.58 -10.33 -0.69
C PHE A 77 0.91 -10.64 -2.03
N LEU A 78 0.59 -9.65 -2.85
CA LEU A 78 -0.05 -9.86 -4.14
C LEU A 78 0.72 -10.86 -5.05
N PRO A 79 2.03 -10.68 -5.33
CA PRO A 79 2.78 -11.62 -6.15
C PRO A 79 3.01 -12.98 -5.46
N MET A 80 2.90 -13.03 -4.13
CA MET A 80 3.02 -14.27 -3.36
C MET A 80 1.72 -15.09 -3.39
N ALA A 81 0.56 -14.43 -3.33
CA ALA A 81 -0.76 -15.05 -3.27
C ALA A 81 -1.32 -15.40 -4.64
N SER A 82 -0.98 -14.61 -5.68
CA SER A 82 -1.58 -14.67 -7.01
C SER A 82 -0.60 -15.19 -8.07
N ARG A 83 -1.07 -15.22 -9.32
CA ARG A 83 -0.24 -15.45 -10.52
C ARG A 83 0.39 -14.14 -11.04
N PHE A 84 -0.05 -13.02 -10.54
CA PHE A 84 0.40 -11.69 -10.97
C PHE A 84 1.74 -11.34 -10.29
N ARG A 85 2.85 -11.74 -10.93
CA ARG A 85 4.20 -11.51 -10.41
C ARG A 85 4.94 -10.34 -11.07
N SER A 86 4.29 -9.67 -12.00
CA SER A 86 4.84 -8.49 -12.66
C SER A 86 4.65 -7.26 -11.79
N VAL A 87 5.63 -6.36 -11.81
CA VAL A 87 5.51 -5.05 -11.16
C VAL A 87 4.36 -4.23 -11.76
N PHE A 88 4.14 -4.35 -13.07
CA PHE A 88 3.02 -3.67 -13.74
C PHE A 88 1.65 -4.14 -13.23
N ALA A 89 1.51 -5.44 -12.96
CA ALA A 89 0.29 -5.97 -12.34
C ALA A 89 0.12 -5.42 -10.91
N THR A 90 1.20 -5.28 -10.15
CA THR A 90 1.14 -4.71 -8.81
C THR A 90 0.75 -3.24 -8.85
N ILE A 91 1.33 -2.45 -9.76
CA ILE A 91 0.96 -1.05 -9.99
C ILE A 91 -0.54 -0.96 -10.30
N PHE A 92 -1.00 -1.73 -11.29
CA PHE A 92 -2.39 -1.73 -11.71
C PHE A 92 -3.36 -2.06 -10.56
N TRP A 93 -3.10 -3.15 -9.82
CA TRP A 93 -4.00 -3.58 -8.74
C TRP A 93 -3.93 -2.68 -7.51
N SER A 94 -2.76 -2.10 -7.19
CA SER A 94 -2.64 -1.11 -6.12
C SER A 94 -3.42 0.15 -6.45
N PHE A 95 -3.28 0.64 -7.68
CA PHE A 95 -4.03 1.80 -8.17
C PHE A 95 -5.55 1.53 -8.17
N MET A 96 -5.99 0.37 -8.68
CA MET A 96 -7.41 0.02 -8.73
C MET A 96 -8.03 -0.11 -7.33
N LEU A 97 -7.31 -0.71 -6.38
CA LEU A 97 -7.77 -0.81 -5.00
C LEU A 97 -7.88 0.58 -4.36
N SER A 98 -6.86 1.41 -4.52
CA SER A 98 -6.87 2.77 -4.01
C SER A 98 -8.01 3.59 -4.61
N LEU A 99 -8.17 3.52 -5.93
CA LEU A 99 -9.26 4.21 -6.64
C LEU A 99 -10.64 3.75 -6.13
N ALA A 100 -10.82 2.46 -5.90
CA ALA A 100 -12.09 1.94 -5.39
C ALA A 100 -12.39 2.49 -3.99
N VAL A 101 -11.40 2.62 -3.13
CA VAL A 101 -11.54 3.21 -1.79
C VAL A 101 -11.88 4.69 -1.89
N GLU A 102 -11.15 5.46 -2.69
CA GLU A 102 -11.38 6.90 -2.88
C GLU A 102 -12.79 7.18 -3.47
N MET A 103 -13.19 6.38 -4.46
CA MET A 103 -14.54 6.49 -5.03
C MET A 103 -15.63 6.15 -4.01
N PHE A 104 -15.41 5.12 -3.18
CA PHE A 104 -16.35 4.78 -2.13
C PHE A 104 -16.48 5.95 -1.12
N GLN A 105 -15.37 6.51 -0.67
CA GLN A 105 -15.34 7.64 0.26
C GLN A 105 -16.02 8.88 -0.32
N PHE A 106 -15.81 9.15 -1.59
CA PHE A 106 -16.47 10.25 -2.31
C PHE A 106 -17.98 10.06 -2.41
N ILE A 107 -18.44 8.88 -2.85
CA ILE A 107 -19.86 8.58 -3.04
C ILE A 107 -20.61 8.59 -1.70
N THR A 108 -20.00 8.03 -0.66
CA THR A 108 -20.61 7.96 0.69
C THR A 108 -20.44 9.24 1.49
N LYS A 109 -19.67 10.22 0.96
CA LYS A 109 -19.34 11.49 1.65
C LYS A 109 -18.61 11.29 2.99
N VAL A 110 -18.03 10.13 3.22
CA VAL A 110 -17.26 9.82 4.45
C VAL A 110 -15.86 10.40 4.40
N GLY A 111 -15.36 10.78 3.22
CA GLY A 111 -14.02 11.32 3.01
C GLY A 111 -13.93 12.31 1.86
N CYS A 112 -12.70 12.63 1.50
CA CYS A 112 -12.36 13.50 0.38
C CYS A 112 -11.65 12.64 -0.68
N PHE A 113 -12.09 12.69 -1.94
CA PHE A 113 -11.35 12.05 -3.04
C PHE A 113 -10.02 12.79 -3.23
N ASP A 114 -8.90 12.08 -3.08
CA ASP A 114 -7.57 12.68 -3.17
C ASP A 114 -6.65 11.92 -4.15
N VAL A 115 -6.17 12.64 -5.17
CA VAL A 115 -5.24 12.06 -6.15
C VAL A 115 -3.84 11.82 -5.57
N ASP A 116 -3.44 12.52 -4.52
CA ASP A 116 -2.18 12.27 -3.83
C ASP A 116 -2.23 10.91 -3.12
N ASP A 117 -3.36 10.55 -2.53
CA ASP A 117 -3.55 9.25 -1.89
C ASP A 117 -3.48 8.10 -2.92
N LEU A 118 -4.06 8.28 -4.13
CA LEU A 118 -3.91 7.31 -5.22
C LEU A 118 -2.44 7.08 -5.58
N LEU A 119 -1.67 8.16 -5.67
CA LEU A 119 -0.25 8.09 -5.98
C LEU A 119 0.54 7.39 -4.87
N LEU A 120 0.37 7.84 -3.62
CA LEU A 120 1.10 7.33 -2.45
C LEU A 120 0.81 5.85 -2.19
N ASN A 121 -0.43 5.44 -2.30
CA ASN A 121 -0.87 4.06 -2.18
C ASN A 121 -0.23 3.18 -3.26
N THR A 122 -0.19 3.68 -4.51
CA THR A 122 0.46 2.97 -5.62
C THR A 122 1.97 2.85 -5.40
N VAL A 123 2.64 3.91 -4.95
CA VAL A 123 4.06 3.89 -4.58
C VAL A 123 4.33 2.88 -3.46
N GLY A 124 3.47 2.84 -2.44
CA GLY A 124 3.53 1.82 -1.38
C GLY A 124 3.50 0.40 -1.93
N GLY A 125 2.57 0.13 -2.87
CA GLY A 125 2.49 -1.16 -3.57
C GLY A 125 3.77 -1.51 -4.33
N ILE A 126 4.38 -0.54 -5.03
CA ILE A 126 5.66 -0.74 -5.74
C ILE A 126 6.78 -1.10 -4.76
N ILE A 127 6.91 -0.36 -3.67
CA ILE A 127 7.92 -0.63 -2.64
C ILE A 127 7.74 -2.03 -2.06
N GLY A 128 6.50 -2.43 -1.74
CA GLY A 128 6.19 -3.77 -1.27
C GLY A 128 6.57 -4.86 -2.26
N HIS A 129 6.33 -4.64 -3.56
CA HIS A 129 6.74 -5.56 -4.63
C HIS A 129 8.27 -5.71 -4.72
N ILE A 130 9.00 -4.61 -4.60
CA ILE A 130 10.47 -4.62 -4.60
C ILE A 130 10.99 -5.46 -3.41
N ILE A 131 10.43 -5.27 -2.22
CA ILE A 131 10.77 -6.05 -1.03
C ILE A 131 10.50 -7.55 -1.28
N PHE A 132 9.35 -7.90 -1.87
CA PHE A 132 9.06 -9.28 -2.26
C PHE A 132 10.12 -9.85 -3.21
N CYS A 133 10.55 -9.11 -4.23
CA CYS A 133 11.57 -9.55 -5.17
C CYS A 133 12.91 -9.81 -4.49
N ILE A 134 13.34 -8.93 -3.57
CA ILE A 134 14.57 -9.09 -2.79
C ILE A 134 14.50 -10.35 -1.92
N CYS A 135 13.39 -10.54 -1.19
CA CYS A 135 13.19 -11.72 -0.35
C CYS A 135 13.17 -13.02 -1.17
N ALA A 136 12.49 -13.01 -2.32
CA ALA A 136 12.41 -14.17 -3.21
C ALA A 136 13.78 -14.54 -3.82
N ALA A 137 14.58 -13.54 -4.20
CA ALA A 137 15.95 -13.75 -4.71
C ALA A 137 16.86 -14.37 -3.64
N LYS A 138 16.82 -13.84 -2.42
CA LYS A 138 17.61 -14.36 -1.28
C LYS A 138 17.24 -15.79 -0.91
N GLY A 139 15.94 -16.12 -0.93
CA GLY A 139 15.45 -17.48 -0.66
C GLY A 139 15.93 -18.49 -1.73
N ARG A 140 15.99 -18.08 -3.01
CA ARG A 140 16.48 -18.92 -4.12
C ARG A 140 17.97 -19.20 -4.00
N ASN A 141 18.78 -18.21 -3.68
CA ASN A 141 20.22 -18.34 -3.50
C ASN A 141 20.56 -19.28 -2.33
N ASN A 142 19.88 -19.15 -1.20
CA ASN A 142 20.05 -20.02 -0.05
C ASN A 142 19.67 -21.48 -0.37
N GLY A 143 18.63 -21.69 -1.16
CA GLY A 143 18.21 -23.01 -1.61
C GLY A 143 19.27 -23.69 -2.51
N GLN A 144 19.88 -22.93 -3.42
CA GLN A 144 20.95 -23.43 -4.29
C GLN A 144 22.23 -23.79 -3.51
N ASN A 145 22.62 -22.95 -2.54
CA ASN A 145 23.78 -23.21 -1.69
C ASN A 145 23.59 -24.45 -0.81
N LYS A 146 22.39 -24.68 -0.28
CA LYS A 146 22.06 -25.91 0.47
C LYS A 146 22.12 -27.14 -0.41
N LYS A 147 21.66 -27.09 -1.67
CA LYS A 147 21.75 -28.20 -2.62
C LYS A 147 23.20 -28.50 -2.99
N LYS A 148 24.04 -27.49 -3.22
CA LYS A 148 25.47 -27.66 -3.48
C LYS A 148 26.20 -28.33 -2.31
N ARG A 149 25.97 -27.83 -1.06
CA ARG A 149 26.56 -28.45 0.15
C ARG A 149 26.18 -29.91 0.35
N LYS A 150 24.90 -30.28 0.08
CA LYS A 150 24.48 -31.71 0.13
C LYS A 150 25.10 -32.58 -0.95
N LYS A 151 25.44 -32.03 -2.11
CA LYS A 151 26.06 -32.78 -3.22
C LYS A 151 27.55 -33.04 -2.98
N TYR A 152 28.27 -32.05 -2.42
CA TYR A 152 29.73 -32.14 -2.20
C TYR A 152 30.12 -32.61 -0.79
N GLY A 153 29.21 -32.65 0.18
CA GLY A 153 29.48 -33.17 1.53
C GLY A 153 29.12 -34.63 1.75
N ARG A 154 28.90 -35.39 0.65
CA ARG A 154 28.63 -36.87 0.66
C ARG A 154 29.75 -37.69 0.02
N SER A 155 30.90 -37.08 -0.19
CA SER A 155 32.15 -37.80 -0.61
C SER A 155 33.08 -37.92 0.56
#